data_3782143b2c406eb559e948d673ee5af4
#
_entry.id   3782143b2c406eb559e948d673ee5af4
#
_cell.length_a   1.000
_cell.length_b   1.000
_cell.length_c   1.000
_cell.angle_alpha   90.00
_cell.angle_beta   90.00
_cell.angle_gamma   90.00
#
_symmetry.space_group_name_H-M   'P 1'
#
loop_
_entity.id
_entity.type
_entity.pdbx_description
1 polymer ?
#
loop_
_entity_poly.entity_id
_entity_poly.type
_entity_poly.pdbx_seq_one_letter_code
_entity_poly.pdbx_strand_id
1 'polypeptide(L)'
;MKVVYSSKAHQDLRNIYEYISFTLLVPDAAKNIVERIMITVRTLESMPERNPLYKEEPWHSQGVRFVPVRNYLVFYTINNKTETVSVSRIMFGGRDISHQLDETIELHM
;
A
#
# COMPACT_ATOMS: atom_id res chain seq x y z
N MET A 1 -10.62 -11.03 8.17
CA MET A 1 -9.18 -11.09 8.52
C MET A 1 -8.73 -9.80 9.16
N LYS A 2 -7.72 -9.88 10.00
CA LYS A 2 -7.10 -8.69 10.60
C LYS A 2 -6.23 -7.99 9.56
N VAL A 3 -6.28 -6.66 9.52
CA VAL A 3 -5.42 -5.87 8.61
C VAL A 3 -4.41 -5.10 9.45
N VAL A 4 -3.14 -5.20 9.07
CA VAL A 4 -2.05 -4.47 9.73
C VAL A 4 -1.23 -3.72 8.68
N TYR A 5 -0.65 -2.60 9.11
CA TYR A 5 0.26 -1.81 8.28
C TYR A 5 1.70 -2.12 8.70
N SER A 6 2.58 -2.30 7.72
CA SER A 6 4.01 -2.37 8.02
C SER A 6 4.51 -0.98 8.43
N SER A 7 5.69 -0.95 9.05
CA SER A 7 6.34 0.34 9.39
C SER A 7 6.55 1.18 8.14
N LYS A 8 6.91 0.52 7.03
CA LYS A 8 7.14 1.22 5.76
C LYS A 8 5.85 1.80 5.19
N ALA A 9 4.73 1.07 5.31
CA ALA A 9 3.43 1.56 4.87
C ALA A 9 2.97 2.75 5.70
N HIS A 10 3.18 2.73 7.01
CA HIS A 10 2.92 3.89 7.87
C HIS A 10 3.73 5.10 7.43
N GLN A 11 5.01 4.90 7.13
CA GLN A 11 5.89 5.96 6.65
C GLN A 11 5.41 6.50 5.30
N ASP A 12 4.96 5.61 4.41
CA ASP A 12 4.40 6.02 3.11
C ASP A 12 3.17 6.92 3.31
N LEU A 13 2.25 6.57 4.21
CA LEU A 13 1.08 7.41 4.49
C LEU A 13 1.48 8.79 5.01
N ARG A 14 2.45 8.84 5.92
CA ARG A 14 2.95 10.10 6.46
C ARG A 14 3.56 10.95 5.35
N ASN A 15 4.38 10.34 4.50
CA ASN A 15 5.04 11.05 3.40
C ASN A 15 4.02 11.59 2.40
N ILE A 16 2.98 10.83 2.09
CA ILE A 16 1.90 11.27 1.21
C ILE A 16 1.19 12.49 1.82
N TYR A 17 0.84 12.42 3.09
CA TYR A 17 0.19 13.52 3.79
C TYR A 17 1.04 14.79 3.77
N GLU A 18 2.32 14.66 4.14
CA GLU A 18 3.23 15.80 4.22
C GLU A 18 3.49 16.42 2.85
N TYR A 19 3.65 15.59 1.81
CA TYR A 19 3.89 16.09 0.48
C TYR A 19 2.71 16.93 -0.03
N ILE A 20 1.49 16.40 0.08
CA ILE A 20 0.30 17.10 -0.41
C ILE A 20 0.00 18.32 0.46
N SER A 21 0.18 18.21 1.77
CA SER A 21 -0.15 19.26 2.72
C SER A 21 0.85 20.42 2.66
N PHE A 22 2.15 20.11 2.64
CA PHE A 22 3.19 21.13 2.81
C PHE A 22 3.91 21.50 1.51
N THR A 23 4.06 20.56 0.58
CA THR A 23 4.70 20.84 -0.71
C THR A 23 3.70 21.35 -1.72
N LEU A 24 2.54 20.71 -1.84
CA LEU A 24 1.49 21.16 -2.75
C LEU A 24 0.56 22.18 -2.12
N LEU A 25 0.68 22.42 -0.81
CA LEU A 25 -0.10 23.40 -0.05
C LEU A 25 -1.62 23.18 -0.12
N VAL A 26 -2.05 21.92 -0.08
CA VAL A 26 -3.47 21.56 -0.14
C VAL A 26 -3.83 20.59 1.00
N PRO A 27 -3.84 21.08 2.26
CA PRO A 27 -4.03 20.19 3.42
C PRO A 27 -5.36 19.46 3.43
N ASP A 28 -6.43 20.06 2.90
CA ASP A 28 -7.72 19.36 2.82
C ASP A 28 -7.66 18.18 1.86
N ALA A 29 -6.95 18.33 0.73
CA ALA A 29 -6.75 17.24 -0.21
C ALA A 29 -5.89 16.14 0.41
N ALA A 30 -4.88 16.51 1.18
CA ALA A 30 -4.02 15.55 1.90
C ALA A 30 -4.87 14.68 2.82
N LYS A 31 -5.72 15.30 3.62
CA LYS A 31 -6.60 14.58 4.53
C LYS A 31 -7.54 13.64 3.78
N ASN A 32 -8.15 14.12 2.70
CA ASN A 32 -9.09 13.31 1.91
C ASN A 32 -8.43 12.09 1.28
N ILE A 33 -7.22 12.24 0.73
CA ILE A 33 -6.48 11.15 0.11
C ILE A 33 -6.11 10.08 1.16
N VAL A 34 -5.57 10.50 2.30
CA VAL A 34 -5.17 9.57 3.36
C VAL A 34 -6.39 8.82 3.90
N GLU A 35 -7.50 9.53 4.15
CA GLU A 35 -8.73 8.89 4.61
C GLU A 35 -9.24 7.85 3.61
N ARG A 36 -9.21 8.17 2.32
CA ARG A 36 -9.67 7.25 1.28
C ARG A 36 -8.78 6.01 1.20
N ILE A 37 -7.47 6.17 1.36
CA ILE A 37 -6.55 5.05 1.42
C ILE A 37 -6.90 4.15 2.62
N MET A 38 -7.10 4.75 3.78
CA MET A 38 -7.41 4.00 5.00
C MET A 38 -8.75 3.26 4.91
N ILE A 39 -9.76 3.88 4.30
CA ILE A 39 -11.06 3.24 4.07
C ILE A 39 -10.89 2.03 3.15
N THR A 40 -10.15 2.18 2.07
CA THR A 40 -9.90 1.08 1.13
C THR A 40 -9.15 -0.06 1.81
N VAL A 41 -8.14 0.26 2.61
CA VAL A 41 -7.38 -0.76 3.36
C VAL A 41 -8.30 -1.53 4.30
N ARG A 42 -9.25 -0.85 4.96
CA ARG A 42 -10.20 -1.52 5.85
C ARG A 42 -11.04 -2.54 5.10
N THR A 43 -11.40 -2.29 3.85
CA THR A 43 -12.19 -3.25 3.06
C THR A 43 -11.46 -4.57 2.82
N LEU A 44 -10.14 -4.59 3.01
CA LEU A 44 -9.36 -5.82 2.85
C LEU A 44 -9.60 -6.84 3.97
N GLU A 45 -10.30 -6.46 5.02
CA GLU A 45 -10.73 -7.39 6.07
C GLU A 45 -11.64 -8.48 5.49
N SER A 46 -12.37 -8.17 4.42
CA SER A 46 -13.30 -9.08 3.75
C SER A 46 -12.80 -9.38 2.35
N MET A 47 -12.67 -10.67 2.03
CA MET A 47 -12.33 -11.15 0.68
C MET A 47 -11.11 -10.43 0.08
N PRO A 48 -9.95 -10.44 0.78
CA PRO A 48 -8.77 -9.74 0.26
C PRO A 48 -8.23 -10.34 -1.05
N GLU A 49 -8.62 -11.56 -1.39
CA GLU A 49 -8.21 -12.22 -2.64
C GLU A 49 -8.88 -11.62 -3.89
N ARG A 50 -9.89 -10.75 -3.73
CA ARG A 50 -10.60 -10.18 -4.87
C ARG A 50 -9.74 -9.25 -5.73
N ASN A 51 -8.67 -8.69 -5.15
CA ASN A 51 -7.74 -7.85 -5.90
C ASN A 51 -6.64 -8.69 -6.51
N PRO A 52 -6.12 -8.31 -7.70
CA PRO A 52 -5.17 -9.13 -8.42
C PRO A 52 -3.79 -9.15 -7.78
N LEU A 53 -3.03 -10.21 -8.09
CA LEU A 53 -1.61 -10.26 -7.80
C LEU A 53 -0.89 -9.25 -8.71
N TYR A 54 0.18 -8.64 -8.18
CA TYR A 54 1.03 -7.80 -9.01
C TYR A 54 1.72 -8.67 -10.04
N LYS A 55 1.75 -8.24 -11.29
CA LYS A 55 2.15 -9.10 -12.41
C LYS A 55 3.65 -9.33 -12.52
N GLU A 56 4.47 -8.48 -11.94
CA GLU A 56 5.92 -8.56 -12.06
C GLU A 56 6.54 -9.42 -10.98
N GLU A 57 7.57 -10.19 -11.38
CA GLU A 57 8.38 -10.97 -10.45
C GLU A 57 9.45 -10.09 -9.81
N PRO A 58 9.91 -10.41 -8.59
CA PRO A 58 9.54 -11.57 -7.75
C PRO A 58 8.24 -11.41 -6.94
N TRP A 59 7.58 -10.27 -7.02
CA TRP A 59 6.42 -9.96 -6.16
C TRP A 59 5.22 -10.84 -6.47
N HIS A 60 5.03 -11.20 -7.73
CA HIS A 60 3.95 -12.10 -8.12
C HIS A 60 4.06 -13.44 -7.37
N SER A 61 5.24 -14.03 -7.39
CA SER A 61 5.49 -15.31 -6.70
C SER A 61 5.44 -15.19 -5.18
N GLN A 62 5.66 -13.99 -4.65
CA GLN A 62 5.56 -13.73 -3.21
C GLN A 62 4.13 -13.45 -2.77
N GLY A 63 3.17 -13.46 -3.69
CA GLY A 63 1.78 -13.25 -3.36
C GLY A 63 1.38 -11.81 -3.10
N VAL A 64 2.15 -10.85 -3.61
CA VAL A 64 1.84 -9.43 -3.44
C VAL A 64 0.67 -9.05 -4.34
N ARG A 65 -0.40 -8.58 -3.71
CA ARG A 65 -1.58 -8.06 -4.39
C ARG A 65 -1.60 -6.54 -4.31
N PHE A 66 -2.40 -5.90 -5.15
CA PHE A 66 -2.51 -4.46 -5.11
C PHE A 66 -3.95 -4.01 -5.36
N VAL A 67 -4.27 -2.83 -4.83
CA VAL A 67 -5.54 -2.16 -5.08
C VAL A 67 -5.26 -0.68 -5.31
N PRO A 68 -5.79 -0.09 -6.41
CA PRO A 68 -5.61 1.33 -6.66
C PRO A 68 -6.54 2.18 -5.80
N VAL A 69 -6.03 3.32 -5.33
CA VAL A 69 -6.81 4.35 -4.64
C VAL A 69 -6.39 5.67 -5.24
N ARG A 70 -7.22 6.23 -6.12
CA ARG A 70 -6.85 7.43 -6.88
C ARG A 70 -5.56 7.18 -7.67
N ASN A 71 -4.54 8.00 -7.45
CA ASN A 71 -3.26 7.86 -8.13
C ASN A 71 -2.25 7.01 -7.37
N TYR A 72 -2.69 6.37 -6.28
CA TYR A 72 -1.83 5.55 -5.42
C TYR A 72 -2.17 4.09 -5.56
N LEU A 73 -1.18 3.24 -5.28
CA LEU A 73 -1.35 1.79 -5.24
C LEU A 73 -1.04 1.30 -3.83
N VAL A 74 -1.95 0.51 -3.28
CA VAL A 74 -1.77 -0.14 -1.98
C VAL A 74 -1.35 -1.57 -2.25
N PHE A 75 -0.16 -1.95 -1.76
CA PHE A 75 0.40 -3.30 -1.91
C PHE A 75 0.25 -4.07 -0.62
N TYR A 76 -0.20 -5.31 -0.71
CA TYR A 76 -0.43 -6.13 0.48
C TYR A 76 -0.23 -7.61 0.18
N THR A 77 -0.04 -8.38 1.26
CA THR A 77 0.03 -9.84 1.21
C THR A 77 -0.97 -10.42 2.19
N ILE A 78 -1.36 -11.67 1.95
CA ILE A 78 -2.31 -12.39 2.79
C ILE A 78 -1.58 -13.55 3.44
N ASN A 79 -1.69 -13.66 4.77
CA ASN A 79 -1.21 -14.82 5.50
C ASN A 79 -2.42 -15.59 6.01
N ASN A 80 -2.73 -16.72 5.35
CA ASN A 80 -3.90 -17.52 5.70
C ASN A 80 -3.74 -18.25 7.04
N LYS A 81 -2.51 -18.52 7.46
CA LYS A 81 -2.27 -19.19 8.75
C LYS A 81 -2.63 -18.30 9.94
N THR A 82 -2.30 -17.02 9.84
CA THR A 82 -2.60 -16.05 10.89
C THR A 82 -3.85 -15.24 10.61
N GLU A 83 -4.50 -15.48 9.48
CA GLU A 83 -5.67 -14.72 9.01
C GLU A 83 -5.40 -13.21 9.04
N THR A 84 -4.25 -12.81 8.52
CA THR A 84 -3.78 -11.43 8.55
C THR A 84 -3.50 -10.93 7.14
N VAL A 85 -3.95 -9.72 6.86
CA VAL A 85 -3.57 -8.97 5.65
C VAL A 85 -2.53 -7.94 6.09
N SER A 86 -1.36 -7.98 5.46
CA SER A 86 -0.26 -7.06 5.77
C SER A 86 -0.08 -6.07 4.63
N VAL A 87 -0.37 -4.80 4.89
CA VAL A 87 -0.11 -3.73 3.92
C VAL A 87 1.38 -3.43 3.95
N SER A 88 2.07 -3.70 2.84
CA SER A 88 3.52 -3.58 2.78
C SER A 88 4.00 -2.22 2.31
N ARG A 89 3.35 -1.64 1.30
CA ARG A 89 3.70 -0.34 0.76
C ARG A 89 2.47 0.39 0.23
N ILE A 90 2.57 1.72 0.19
CA ILE A 90 1.58 2.58 -0.46
C ILE A 90 2.38 3.57 -1.31
N MET A 91 2.20 3.51 -2.64
CA MET A 91 3.04 4.24 -3.57
C MET A 91 2.24 4.98 -4.62
N PHE A 92 2.80 6.08 -5.11
CA PHE A 92 2.25 6.79 -6.24
C PHE A 92 2.43 5.94 -7.51
N GLY A 93 1.34 5.66 -8.21
CA GLY A 93 1.31 4.71 -9.32
C GLY A 93 2.04 5.17 -10.59
N GLY A 94 2.40 6.44 -10.70
CA GLY A 94 3.14 6.97 -11.85
C GLY A 94 4.64 6.82 -11.75
N ARG A 95 5.15 6.22 -10.68
CA ARG A 95 6.59 6.06 -10.45
C ARG A 95 7.06 4.66 -10.80
N ASP A 96 8.37 4.46 -10.76
CA ASP A 96 8.98 3.14 -10.95
C ASP A 96 8.68 2.25 -9.74
N ILE A 97 7.54 1.58 -9.80
CA ILE A 97 7.04 0.74 -8.71
C ILE A 97 7.98 -0.45 -8.47
N SER A 98 8.47 -1.06 -9.53
CA SER A 98 9.36 -2.23 -9.41
C SER A 98 10.61 -1.90 -8.61
N HIS A 99 11.24 -0.78 -8.90
CA HIS A 99 12.44 -0.35 -8.19
C HIS A 99 12.16 -0.08 -6.71
N GLN A 100 11.03 0.56 -6.41
CA GLN A 100 10.66 0.86 -5.02
C GLN A 100 10.35 -0.41 -4.23
N LEU A 101 9.72 -1.40 -4.87
CA LEU A 101 9.46 -2.69 -4.24
C LEU A 101 10.75 -3.47 -4.00
N ASP A 102 11.70 -3.41 -4.94
CA ASP A 102 13.02 -4.03 -4.77
C ASP A 102 13.73 -3.48 -3.52
N GLU A 103 13.73 -2.17 -3.34
CA GLU A 103 14.30 -1.54 -2.16
C GLU A 103 13.64 -2.05 -0.87
N THR A 104 12.32 -2.23 -0.91
CA THR A 104 11.58 -2.75 0.24
C THR A 104 12.01 -4.16 0.62
N ILE A 105 12.22 -5.03 -0.38
CA ILE A 105 12.67 -6.40 -0.16
C ILE A 105 14.08 -6.40 0.44
N GLU A 106 14.99 -5.59 -0.10
CA GLU A 106 16.36 -5.49 0.41
C GLU A 106 16.39 -5.05 1.88
N LEU A 107 15.51 -4.15 2.27
CA LEU A 107 15.44 -3.67 3.64
C LEU A 107 14.95 -4.74 4.62
N HIS A 108 14.24 -5.75 4.15
CA HIS A 108 13.68 -6.82 4.98
C HIS A 108 14.52 -8.10 4.95
N MET A 109 15.55 -8.14 4.15
CA MET A 109 16.49 -9.26 4.10
C MET A 109 17.71 -9.02 4.98
#